data_d4181feaf9fb5b8db767e9213df9941c
#
_entry.id   d4181feaf9fb5b8db767e9213df9941c
#
_cell.length_a   1.000
_cell.length_b   1.000
_cell.length_c   1.000
_cell.angle_alpha   90.00
_cell.angle_beta   90.00
_cell.angle_gamma   90.00
#
_symmetry.space_group_name_H-M   'P 1'
#
loop_
_entity.id
_entity.type
_entity.pdbx_description
1 polymer ?
#
loop_
_entity_poly.entity_id
_entity_poly.type
_entity_poly.pdbx_seq_one_letter_code
_entity_poly.pdbx_strand_id
1 'polypeptide(L)'
;FYFSGTDVEVAGASPETLVKLEDGRLSTFPLAGTRKRGATEEEDLVLEAELLADEKELAEHDMLVDLGRNDLGRVSRPGSVQVETFHEVQRFSHVMHLASTVTGQIRTDLDALDAIRAVLPAGTLSGAPKIRACQLIGELEGTKRGIYGGCIGYLDFSGNMDMCIAIRLV
;
A
#
# COMPACT_ATOMS: atom_id res chain seq x y z
N PHE A 1 -3.36 4.39 15.46
CA PHE A 1 -2.08 4.66 16.16
C PHE A 1 -2.10 5.99 16.88
N TYR A 2 -1.33 6.07 17.95
CA TYR A 2 -1.01 7.30 18.67
C TYR A 2 0.44 7.23 19.14
N PHE A 3 1.20 8.27 18.82
CA PHE A 3 2.57 8.43 19.27
C PHE A 3 2.71 9.78 19.95
N SER A 4 3.33 9.80 21.13
CA SER A 4 3.68 11.00 21.87
C SER A 4 5.19 11.04 22.06
N GLY A 5 5.83 12.01 21.46
CA GLY A 5 7.27 12.29 21.58
C GLY A 5 7.52 13.61 22.31
N THR A 6 8.79 14.03 22.36
CA THR A 6 9.17 15.27 23.05
C THR A 6 8.63 16.51 22.34
N ASP A 7 8.66 16.52 20.99
CA ASP A 7 8.36 17.70 20.18
C ASP A 7 7.19 17.48 19.20
N VAL A 8 6.57 16.28 19.21
CA VAL A 8 5.52 15.93 18.28
C VAL A 8 4.58 14.91 18.90
N GLU A 9 3.29 15.12 18.67
CA GLU A 9 2.24 14.12 18.89
C GLU A 9 1.58 13.80 17.56
N VAL A 10 1.30 12.51 17.32
CA VAL A 10 0.68 12.05 16.08
C VAL A 10 -0.40 11.03 16.42
N ALA A 11 -1.61 11.30 15.98
CA ALA A 11 -2.72 10.35 16.05
C ALA A 11 -3.26 10.10 14.64
N GLY A 12 -3.65 8.86 14.35
CA GLY A 12 -4.18 8.54 13.04
C GLY A 12 -4.77 7.15 12.92
N ALA A 13 -5.47 6.91 11.81
CA ALA A 13 -6.09 5.64 11.45
C ALA A 13 -5.83 5.33 9.98
N SER A 14 -4.67 4.77 9.67
CA SER A 14 -4.34 4.37 8.31
C SER A 14 -5.02 3.05 7.94
N PRO A 15 -5.74 2.98 6.83
CA PRO A 15 -6.35 1.74 6.35
C PRO A 15 -5.44 0.95 5.40
N GLU A 16 -4.26 1.47 5.08
CA GLU A 16 -3.45 0.96 3.99
C GLU A 16 -2.08 0.51 4.49
N THR A 17 -1.80 -0.78 4.34
CA THR A 17 -0.48 -1.36 4.61
C THR A 17 0.51 -0.91 3.54
N LEU A 18 1.64 -0.34 3.96
CA LEU A 18 2.75 -0.04 3.06
C LEU A 18 3.51 -1.32 2.69
N VAL A 19 4.00 -2.02 3.69
CA VAL A 19 4.73 -3.29 3.53
C VAL A 19 4.71 -4.08 4.85
N LYS A 20 4.53 -5.38 4.73
CA LYS A 20 4.66 -6.36 5.82
C LYS A 20 5.82 -7.29 5.51
N LEU A 21 6.61 -7.63 6.52
CA LEU A 21 7.64 -8.67 6.48
C LEU A 21 7.37 -9.66 7.60
N GLU A 22 7.15 -10.92 7.26
CA GLU A 22 6.85 -11.99 8.19
C GLU A 22 7.58 -13.25 7.78
N ASP A 23 8.47 -13.73 8.62
CA ASP A 23 9.30 -14.92 8.39
C ASP A 23 10.02 -14.91 7.02
N GLY A 24 10.56 -13.74 6.66
CA GLY A 24 11.27 -13.53 5.40
C GLY A 24 10.38 -13.31 4.18
N ARG A 25 9.05 -13.34 4.34
CA ARG A 25 8.08 -13.05 3.29
C ARG A 25 7.64 -11.59 3.35
N LEU A 26 7.87 -10.88 2.27
CA LEU A 26 7.35 -9.54 2.03
C LEU A 26 5.94 -9.61 1.45
N SER A 27 5.09 -8.68 1.86
CA SER A 27 3.73 -8.53 1.30
C SER A 27 3.37 -7.06 1.20
N THR A 28 2.66 -6.69 0.13
CA THR A 28 1.96 -5.41 0.00
C THR A 28 0.58 -5.67 -0.58
N PHE A 29 -0.37 -4.79 -0.28
CA PHE A 29 -1.78 -5.00 -0.56
C PHE A 29 -2.34 -3.80 -1.33
N PRO A 30 -2.09 -3.69 -2.65
CA PRO A 30 -2.68 -2.66 -3.47
C PRO A 30 -4.20 -2.63 -3.33
N LEU A 31 -4.75 -1.46 -3.00
CA LEU A 31 -6.18 -1.21 -2.92
C LEU A 31 -6.52 -0.06 -3.86
N ALA A 32 -7.49 -0.24 -4.75
CA ALA A 32 -8.03 0.81 -5.61
C ALA A 32 -9.50 0.53 -5.92
N GLY A 33 -10.15 1.53 -6.48
CA GLY A 33 -11.57 1.41 -6.76
C GLY A 33 -12.43 1.33 -5.51
N THR A 34 -13.54 2.05 -5.51
CA THR A 34 -14.42 2.07 -4.35
C THR A 34 -15.88 2.08 -4.79
N ARG A 35 -16.70 1.22 -4.20
CA ARG A 35 -18.16 1.31 -4.24
C ARG A 35 -18.69 1.25 -2.81
N LYS A 36 -19.83 1.89 -2.60
CA LYS A 36 -20.58 1.76 -1.34
C LYS A 36 -21.14 0.35 -1.22
N ARG A 37 -21.40 -0.09 -0.01
CA ARG A 37 -22.17 -1.31 0.23
C ARG A 37 -23.64 -1.04 -0.15
N GLY A 38 -24.28 -2.03 -0.74
CA GLY A 38 -25.72 -2.05 -0.97
C GLY A 38 -26.51 -2.24 0.34
N ALA A 39 -27.80 -1.97 0.31
CA ALA A 39 -28.69 -2.27 1.41
C ALA A 39 -29.08 -3.75 1.48
N THR A 40 -28.92 -4.47 0.37
CA THR A 40 -29.20 -5.90 0.24
C THR A 40 -28.01 -6.61 -0.42
N GLU A 41 -27.98 -7.94 -0.35
CA GLU A 41 -26.95 -8.75 -1.00
C GLU A 41 -27.02 -8.64 -2.54
N GLU A 42 -28.23 -8.54 -3.08
CA GLU A 42 -28.44 -8.36 -4.52
C GLU A 42 -27.87 -7.03 -4.99
N GLU A 43 -28.07 -5.94 -4.24
CA GLU A 43 -27.47 -4.64 -4.55
C GLU A 43 -25.94 -4.67 -4.45
N ASP A 44 -25.38 -5.38 -3.45
CA ASP A 44 -23.93 -5.58 -3.33
C ASP A 44 -23.35 -6.27 -4.58
N LEU A 45 -24.01 -7.30 -5.09
CA LEU A 45 -23.58 -8.01 -6.30
C LEU A 45 -23.62 -7.12 -7.55
N VAL A 46 -24.61 -6.24 -7.67
CA VAL A 46 -24.68 -5.28 -8.77
C VAL A 46 -23.54 -4.28 -8.70
N LEU A 47 -23.29 -3.69 -7.50
CA LEU A 47 -22.21 -2.73 -7.28
C LEU A 47 -20.81 -3.35 -7.46
N GLU A 48 -20.65 -4.61 -7.08
CA GLU A 48 -19.43 -5.38 -7.35
C GLU A 48 -19.21 -5.59 -8.84
N ALA A 49 -20.26 -5.98 -9.57
CA ALA A 49 -20.17 -6.15 -11.02
C ALA A 49 -19.84 -4.82 -11.74
N GLU A 50 -20.41 -3.70 -11.29
CA GLU A 50 -20.05 -2.37 -11.79
C GLU A 50 -18.58 -2.02 -11.52
N LEU A 51 -18.08 -2.33 -10.31
CA LEU A 51 -16.67 -2.08 -9.96
C LEU A 51 -15.72 -2.89 -10.85
N LEU A 52 -16.04 -4.17 -11.07
CA LEU A 52 -15.25 -5.08 -11.92
C LEU A 52 -15.35 -4.76 -13.42
N ALA A 53 -16.32 -3.95 -13.83
CA ALA A 53 -16.48 -3.50 -15.21
C ALA A 53 -15.92 -2.07 -15.44
N ASP A 54 -15.46 -1.39 -14.39
CA ASP A 54 -14.94 -0.01 -14.49
C ASP A 54 -13.49 -0.02 -14.98
N GLU A 55 -13.29 0.22 -16.27
CA GLU A 55 -11.98 0.19 -16.93
C GLU A 55 -10.98 1.17 -16.29
N LYS A 56 -11.45 2.33 -15.79
CA LYS A 56 -10.59 3.31 -15.13
C LYS A 56 -10.07 2.79 -13.79
N GLU A 57 -10.97 2.25 -12.97
CA GLU A 57 -10.62 1.70 -11.66
C GLU A 57 -9.69 0.49 -11.81
N LEU A 58 -9.94 -0.37 -12.81
CA LEU A 58 -9.08 -1.50 -13.13
C LEU A 58 -7.68 -1.05 -13.57
N ALA A 59 -7.59 -0.06 -14.48
CA ALA A 59 -6.30 0.45 -14.95
C ALA A 59 -5.49 1.13 -13.82
N GLU A 60 -6.14 1.85 -12.92
CA GLU A 60 -5.50 2.42 -11.73
C GLU A 60 -4.99 1.32 -10.81
N HIS A 61 -5.80 0.29 -10.57
CA HIS A 61 -5.42 -0.85 -9.74
C HIS A 61 -4.23 -1.61 -10.33
N ASP A 62 -4.23 -1.88 -11.63
CA ASP A 62 -3.13 -2.56 -12.33
C ASP A 62 -1.82 -1.77 -12.20
N MET A 63 -1.88 -0.46 -12.32
CA MET A 63 -0.73 0.42 -12.09
C MET A 63 -0.18 0.26 -10.66
N LEU A 64 -1.05 0.20 -9.65
CA LEU A 64 -0.62 0.01 -8.25
C LEU A 64 -0.04 -1.38 -7.99
N VAL A 65 -0.60 -2.41 -8.61
CA VAL A 65 -0.03 -3.78 -8.55
C VAL A 65 1.36 -3.81 -9.18
N ASP A 66 1.56 -3.19 -10.33
CA ASP A 66 2.86 -3.09 -10.97
C ASP A 66 3.87 -2.29 -10.14
N LEU A 67 3.45 -1.20 -9.50
CA LEU A 67 4.30 -0.47 -8.54
C LEU A 67 4.70 -1.36 -7.37
N GLY A 68 3.77 -2.10 -6.78
CA GLY A 68 4.06 -3.04 -5.69
C GLY A 68 5.04 -4.14 -6.12
N ARG A 69 4.87 -4.71 -7.32
CA ARG A 69 5.82 -5.69 -7.91
C ARG A 69 7.22 -5.09 -8.08
N ASN A 70 7.31 -3.88 -8.60
CA ASN A 70 8.59 -3.19 -8.79
C ASN A 70 9.26 -2.88 -7.45
N ASP A 71 8.51 -2.39 -6.47
CA ASP A 71 9.02 -2.04 -5.14
C ASP A 71 9.56 -3.28 -4.42
N LEU A 72 8.76 -4.35 -4.34
CA LEU A 72 9.20 -5.61 -3.73
C LEU A 72 10.34 -6.28 -4.53
N GLY A 73 10.34 -6.14 -5.85
CA GLY A 73 11.38 -6.70 -6.72
C GLY A 73 12.79 -6.21 -6.41
N ARG A 74 12.92 -5.00 -5.86
CA ARG A 74 14.22 -4.40 -5.49
C ARG A 74 14.89 -5.10 -4.30
N VAL A 75 14.11 -5.70 -3.43
CA VAL A 75 14.58 -6.32 -2.18
C VAL A 75 14.29 -7.82 -2.11
N SER A 76 13.56 -8.36 -3.05
CA SER A 76 13.23 -9.78 -3.11
C SER A 76 14.27 -10.59 -3.87
N ARG A 77 14.31 -11.88 -3.58
CA ARG A 77 15.09 -12.85 -4.36
C ARG A 77 14.58 -12.87 -5.81
N PRO A 78 15.45 -12.92 -6.80
CA PRO A 78 15.04 -13.00 -8.20
C PRO A 78 14.02 -14.13 -8.44
N GLY A 79 12.92 -13.81 -9.13
CA GLY A 79 11.86 -14.75 -9.45
C GLY A 79 10.90 -15.09 -8.32
N SER A 80 11.05 -14.49 -7.12
CA SER A 80 10.16 -14.76 -5.98
C SER A 80 8.96 -13.82 -5.87
N VAL A 81 8.95 -12.73 -6.63
CA VAL A 81 7.82 -11.79 -6.62
C VAL A 81 6.63 -12.39 -7.36
N GLN A 82 5.49 -12.47 -6.69
CA GLN A 82 4.25 -13.04 -7.21
C GLN A 82 3.06 -12.15 -6.88
N VAL A 83 2.06 -12.17 -7.73
CA VAL A 83 0.71 -11.65 -7.46
C VAL A 83 -0.14 -12.85 -7.07
N GLU A 84 -0.43 -12.99 -5.78
CA GLU A 84 -1.15 -14.17 -5.25
C GLU A 84 -2.66 -14.06 -5.44
N THR A 85 -3.19 -12.85 -5.21
CA THR A 85 -4.57 -12.50 -5.53
C THR A 85 -4.57 -11.29 -6.43
N PHE A 86 -5.50 -11.25 -7.38
CA PHE A 86 -5.58 -10.19 -8.37
C PHE A 86 -7.04 -9.82 -8.64
N HIS A 87 -7.38 -8.54 -8.54
CA HIS A 87 -8.74 -8.02 -8.72
C HIS A 87 -9.80 -8.68 -7.82
N GLU A 88 -9.45 -9.06 -6.59
CA GLU A 88 -10.41 -9.55 -5.61
C GLU A 88 -11.24 -8.39 -5.05
N VAL A 89 -12.55 -8.55 -4.99
CA VAL A 89 -13.39 -7.55 -4.34
C VAL A 89 -13.46 -7.84 -2.85
N GLN A 90 -12.87 -6.97 -2.05
CA GLN A 90 -12.95 -7.03 -0.59
C GLN A 90 -14.08 -6.15 -0.07
N ARG A 91 -15.00 -6.76 0.67
CA ARG A 91 -16.16 -6.10 1.26
C ARG A 91 -15.89 -5.72 2.70
N PHE A 92 -15.94 -4.42 2.98
CA PHE A 92 -15.85 -3.84 4.33
C PHE A 92 -17.24 -3.46 4.84
N SER A 93 -17.32 -2.89 6.03
CA SER A 93 -18.61 -2.53 6.65
C SER A 93 -19.42 -1.51 5.83
N HIS A 94 -18.77 -0.56 5.16
CA HIS A 94 -19.44 0.55 4.48
C HIS A 94 -19.08 0.67 2.99
N VAL A 95 -18.03 0.02 2.56
CA VAL A 95 -17.50 0.09 1.18
C VAL A 95 -16.98 -1.26 0.74
N MET A 96 -16.79 -1.41 -0.55
CA MET A 96 -16.00 -2.49 -1.16
C MET A 96 -14.89 -1.89 -2.04
N HIS A 97 -13.77 -2.58 -2.11
CA HIS A 97 -12.59 -2.18 -2.88
C HIS A 97 -12.08 -3.32 -3.76
N LEU A 98 -11.43 -2.96 -4.87
CA LEU A 98 -10.54 -3.88 -5.57
C LEU A 98 -9.26 -4.05 -4.76
N ALA A 99 -8.89 -5.27 -4.50
CA ALA A 99 -7.71 -5.65 -3.74
C ALA A 99 -6.86 -6.65 -4.51
N SER A 100 -5.56 -6.54 -4.34
CA SER A 100 -4.58 -7.52 -4.79
C SER A 100 -3.54 -7.76 -3.72
N THR A 101 -2.88 -8.90 -3.77
CA THR A 101 -1.78 -9.24 -2.86
C THR A 101 -0.53 -9.51 -3.69
N VAL A 102 0.50 -8.70 -3.47
CA VAL A 102 1.82 -8.91 -4.07
C VAL A 102 2.78 -9.37 -2.98
N THR A 103 3.49 -10.45 -3.24
CA THR A 103 4.44 -11.03 -2.28
C THR A 103 5.81 -11.23 -2.89
N GLY A 104 6.81 -11.42 -2.02
CA GLY A 104 8.16 -11.76 -2.41
C GLY A 104 8.96 -12.33 -1.24
N GLN A 105 10.05 -13.02 -1.50
CA GLN A 105 10.98 -13.48 -0.47
C GLN A 105 12.12 -12.49 -0.35
N ILE A 106 12.32 -11.91 0.83
CA ILE A 106 13.43 -10.97 1.05
C ILE A 106 14.78 -11.65 0.80
N ARG A 107 15.71 -10.92 0.22
CA ARG A 107 17.09 -11.39 0.05
C ARG A 107 17.75 -11.57 1.41
N THR A 108 18.63 -12.53 1.53
CA THR A 108 19.31 -12.88 2.79
C THR A 108 20.33 -11.86 3.26
N ASP A 109 20.72 -10.94 2.38
CA ASP A 109 21.66 -9.83 2.66
C ASP A 109 20.94 -8.52 2.99
N LEU A 110 19.60 -8.52 3.05
CA LEU A 110 18.75 -7.35 3.33
C LEU A 110 17.87 -7.59 4.55
N ASP A 111 17.42 -6.49 5.16
CA ASP A 111 16.58 -6.48 6.35
C ASP A 111 15.27 -5.67 6.16
N ALA A 112 14.51 -5.56 7.23
CA ALA A 112 13.25 -4.81 7.24
C ALA A 112 13.41 -3.32 6.89
N LEU A 113 14.53 -2.69 7.27
CA LEU A 113 14.80 -1.28 6.93
C LEU A 113 15.07 -1.11 5.44
N ASP A 114 15.72 -2.08 4.81
CA ASP A 114 15.94 -2.08 3.37
C ASP A 114 14.62 -2.24 2.62
N ALA A 115 13.69 -3.07 3.15
CA ALA A 115 12.35 -3.19 2.61
C ALA A 115 11.60 -1.84 2.68
N ILE A 116 11.61 -1.14 3.82
CA ILE A 116 11.01 0.19 3.95
C ILE A 116 11.61 1.17 2.94
N ARG A 117 12.93 1.23 2.81
CA ARG A 117 13.63 2.11 1.86
C ARG A 117 13.27 1.82 0.42
N ALA A 118 13.00 0.56 0.08
CA ALA A 118 12.65 0.16 -1.27
C ALA A 118 11.23 0.60 -1.65
N VAL A 119 10.27 0.52 -0.73
CA VAL A 119 8.86 0.78 -1.02
C VAL A 119 8.46 2.25 -0.85
N LEU A 120 9.17 3.03 -0.01
CA LEU A 120 8.90 4.46 0.17
C LEU A 120 9.34 5.29 -1.05
N PRO A 121 8.54 6.35 -1.36
CA PRO A 121 7.20 6.62 -0.88
C PRO A 121 6.17 5.67 -1.47
N ALA A 122 5.01 5.54 -0.80
CA ALA A 122 3.92 4.69 -1.27
C ALA A 122 3.45 5.08 -2.69
N GLY A 123 3.14 4.09 -3.51
CA GLY A 123 2.68 4.30 -4.89
C GLY A 123 1.39 5.11 -4.98
N THR A 124 0.45 4.87 -4.05
CA THR A 124 -0.82 5.57 -3.91
C THR A 124 -0.67 7.07 -3.60
N LEU A 125 0.47 7.50 -3.06
CA LEU A 125 0.77 8.90 -2.74
C LEU A 125 1.73 9.58 -3.72
N SER A 126 2.35 8.81 -4.60
CA SER A 126 3.33 9.34 -5.56
C SER A 126 2.85 9.23 -7.00
N GLY A 127 2.49 8.05 -7.45
CA GLY A 127 2.14 7.73 -8.83
C GLY A 127 3.26 7.04 -9.58
N ALA A 128 3.03 6.77 -10.87
CA ALA A 128 3.95 6.06 -11.75
C ALA A 128 4.33 6.92 -12.98
N PRO A 129 5.59 6.88 -13.42
CA PRO A 129 6.78 6.25 -12.81
C PRO A 129 7.20 6.97 -11.52
N LYS A 130 7.43 6.22 -10.44
CA LYS A 130 7.60 6.74 -9.07
C LYS A 130 8.63 7.88 -8.96
N ILE A 131 9.83 7.71 -9.52
CA ILE A 131 10.91 8.70 -9.42
C ILE A 131 10.49 10.03 -10.06
N ARG A 132 9.91 9.99 -11.26
CA ARG A 132 9.47 11.21 -11.95
C ARG A 132 8.30 11.87 -11.25
N ALA A 133 7.35 11.09 -10.75
CA ALA A 133 6.23 11.58 -9.96
C ALA A 133 6.71 12.32 -8.71
N CYS A 134 7.66 11.74 -7.95
CA CYS A 134 8.25 12.39 -6.79
C CYS A 134 9.02 13.70 -7.12
N GLN A 135 9.71 13.76 -8.25
CA GLN A 135 10.36 14.99 -8.71
C GLN A 135 9.33 16.08 -8.98
N LEU A 136 8.26 15.76 -9.72
CA LEU A 136 7.18 16.70 -10.01
C LEU A 136 6.46 17.18 -8.73
N ILE A 137 6.19 16.27 -7.80
CA ILE A 137 5.61 16.63 -6.50
C ILE A 137 6.52 17.64 -5.78
N GLY A 138 7.82 17.36 -5.71
CA GLY A 138 8.79 18.28 -5.09
C GLY A 138 8.87 19.65 -5.75
N GLU A 139 8.78 19.69 -7.08
CA GLU A 139 8.78 20.92 -7.87
C GLU A 139 7.50 21.75 -7.65
N LEU A 140 6.33 21.08 -7.58
CA LEU A 140 5.03 21.73 -7.51
C LEU A 140 4.60 22.12 -6.09
N GLU A 141 4.86 21.28 -5.09
CA GLU A 141 4.46 21.56 -3.72
C GLU A 141 5.39 22.59 -3.04
N GLY A 142 6.68 22.55 -3.31
CA GLY A 142 7.67 23.48 -2.75
C GLY A 142 7.83 23.40 -1.22
N THR A 143 7.14 22.48 -0.56
CA THR A 143 7.14 22.29 0.90
C THR A 143 7.41 20.84 1.27
N LYS A 144 7.85 20.63 2.52
CA LYS A 144 8.04 19.27 3.04
C LYS A 144 6.73 18.72 3.61
N ARG A 145 6.39 17.51 3.26
CA ARG A 145 5.20 16.80 3.77
C ARG A 145 5.30 16.35 5.24
N GLY A 146 6.52 16.40 5.83
CA GLY A 146 6.75 15.95 7.20
C GLY A 146 6.48 14.45 7.38
N ILE A 147 5.64 14.11 8.34
CA ILE A 147 5.24 12.72 8.63
C ILE A 147 4.29 12.17 7.57
N TYR A 148 3.47 13.02 6.95
CA TYR A 148 2.51 12.61 5.93
C TYR A 148 3.19 11.93 4.74
N GLY A 149 2.71 10.78 4.36
CA GLY A 149 3.26 9.99 3.25
C GLY A 149 4.49 9.15 3.62
N GLY A 150 4.91 9.17 4.89
CA GLY A 150 5.87 8.23 5.44
C GLY A 150 5.24 6.89 5.81
N CYS A 151 5.79 6.21 6.79
CA CYS A 151 5.23 4.98 7.33
C CYS A 151 5.22 4.97 8.85
N ILE A 152 4.26 4.24 9.40
CA ILE A 152 4.10 4.03 10.84
C ILE A 152 3.81 2.55 11.07
N GLY A 153 4.44 1.97 12.08
CA GLY A 153 4.25 0.57 12.39
C GLY A 153 5.25 0.09 13.43
N TYR A 154 5.59 -1.17 13.35
CA TYR A 154 6.57 -1.78 14.26
C TYR A 154 7.55 -2.68 13.51
N LEU A 155 8.75 -2.77 14.07
CA LEU A 155 9.73 -3.79 13.78
C LEU A 155 9.97 -4.57 15.08
N ASP A 156 9.91 -5.87 15.02
CA ASP A 156 10.17 -6.70 16.18
C ASP A 156 11.61 -7.24 16.18
N PHE A 157 12.00 -7.86 17.30
CA PHE A 157 13.35 -8.39 17.48
C PHE A 157 13.59 -9.71 16.71
N SER A 158 12.56 -10.32 16.15
CA SER A 158 12.68 -11.48 15.26
C SER A 158 12.96 -11.08 13.80
N GLY A 159 12.87 -9.78 13.49
CA GLY A 159 13.06 -9.23 12.17
C GLY A 159 11.76 -9.08 11.39
N ASN A 160 10.62 -9.38 12.00
CA ASN A 160 9.31 -9.15 11.40
C ASN A 160 8.92 -7.67 11.48
N MET A 161 8.05 -7.24 10.58
CA MET A 161 7.66 -5.84 10.45
C MET A 161 6.25 -5.74 9.88
N ASP A 162 5.48 -4.76 10.39
CA ASP A 162 4.21 -4.36 9.78
C ASP A 162 4.12 -2.84 9.78
N MET A 163 4.08 -2.24 8.59
CA MET A 163 4.07 -0.80 8.36
C MET A 163 2.85 -0.38 7.58
N CYS A 164 2.09 0.57 8.10
CA CYS A 164 1.06 1.28 7.34
C CYS A 164 1.60 2.58 6.75
N ILE A 165 0.91 3.10 5.73
CA ILE A 165 1.20 4.42 5.17
C ILE A 165 0.75 5.49 6.18
N ALA A 166 1.56 6.53 6.40
CA ALA A 166 1.24 7.63 7.30
C ALA A 166 0.25 8.60 6.62
N ILE A 167 -1.03 8.23 6.64
CA ILE A 167 -2.17 8.99 6.12
C ILE A 167 -3.29 9.04 7.16
N ARG A 168 -4.27 9.93 6.95
CA ARG A 168 -5.38 10.14 7.90
C ARG A 168 -4.89 10.36 9.33
N LEU A 169 -3.95 11.26 9.47
CA LEU A 169 -3.28 11.62 10.72
C LEU A 169 -3.41 13.11 11.01
N VAL A 170 -3.30 13.44 12.28
CA VAL A 170 -3.25 14.81 12.81
C VAL A 170 -2.10 14.93 13.80
#